data_afdfa28b88fa5c19706daca6860403c1
#
_entry.id   afdfa28b88fa5c19706daca6860403c1
#
_cell.length_a   1.000
_cell.length_b   1.000
_cell.length_c   1.000
_cell.angle_alpha   90.00
_cell.angle_beta   90.00
_cell.angle_gamma   90.00
#
_symmetry.space_group_name_H-M   'P 1'
#
loop_
_entity.id
_entity.type
_entity.pdbx_description
1 polymer ?
#
loop_
_entity_poly.entity_id
_entity_poly.type
_entity_poly.pdbx_seq_one_letter_code
_entity_poly.pdbx_strand_id
1 'polypeptide(L)'
;DGCRWRVWLFGALLLLVREDSGLLLFSLGLWALVRRPDQRITGALLMVLSFAWVVLVTGWIQPMVDSSLSDRFLKEKFGHLVDDPSGGTVSVLWAMLRQPLALLEALVSPPGATLGFVLALSLPLVLVPLFSVDAALLMLAPLLIALLSQGRSALSVTLRYVLALVPGLYLGAVLWWQRHPEA
;
A
#
# COMPACT_ATOMS: atom_id res chain seq x y z
N ASP A 1 -8.75 -1.77 -27.53
CA ASP A 1 -9.31 -2.83 -26.65
C ASP A 1 -8.38 -4.01 -26.39
N GLY A 2 -7.33 -4.21 -27.18
CA GLY A 2 -6.42 -5.36 -27.06
C GLY A 2 -5.51 -5.44 -25.83
N CYS A 3 -5.55 -4.46 -24.92
CA CYS A 3 -4.61 -4.38 -23.80
C CYS A 3 -5.22 -4.73 -22.43
N ARG A 4 -6.54 -4.79 -22.31
CA ARG A 4 -7.22 -5.00 -21.01
C ARG A 4 -6.93 -6.37 -20.40
N TRP A 5 -6.87 -7.43 -21.20
CA TRP A 5 -6.55 -8.76 -20.70
C TRP A 5 -5.16 -8.85 -20.07
N ARG A 6 -4.20 -8.05 -20.56
CA ARG A 6 -2.84 -7.98 -19.99
C ARG A 6 -2.84 -7.46 -18.56
N VAL A 7 -3.66 -6.46 -18.26
CA VAL A 7 -3.81 -5.93 -16.90
C VAL A 7 -4.27 -7.01 -15.94
N TRP A 8 -5.27 -7.79 -16.36
CA TRP A 8 -5.79 -8.90 -15.55
C TRP A 8 -4.80 -10.04 -15.40
N LEU A 9 -4.12 -10.43 -16.49
CA LEU A 9 -3.11 -11.49 -16.46
C LEU A 9 -1.95 -11.11 -15.54
N PHE A 10 -1.33 -9.94 -15.77
CA PHE A 10 -0.19 -9.50 -14.96
C PHE A 10 -0.62 -9.16 -13.52
N GLY A 11 -1.80 -8.64 -13.31
CA GLY A 11 -2.36 -8.44 -11.98
C GLY A 11 -2.52 -9.75 -11.23
N ALA A 12 -3.09 -10.78 -11.85
CA ALA A 12 -3.23 -12.09 -11.25
C ALA A 12 -1.85 -12.74 -10.95
N LEU A 13 -0.90 -12.67 -11.88
CA LEU A 13 0.46 -13.15 -11.64
C LEU A 13 1.14 -12.42 -10.48
N LEU A 14 0.96 -11.11 -10.38
CA LEU A 14 1.52 -10.31 -9.30
C LEU A 14 0.95 -10.73 -7.93
N LEU A 15 -0.35 -11.01 -7.85
CA LEU A 15 -0.99 -11.50 -6.61
C LEU A 15 -0.44 -12.86 -6.16
N LEU A 16 -0.01 -13.71 -7.09
CA LEU A 16 0.58 -15.00 -6.78
C LEU A 16 2.02 -14.91 -6.25
N VAL A 17 2.73 -13.81 -6.51
CA VAL A 17 4.11 -13.64 -6.06
C VAL A 17 4.19 -13.31 -4.58
N ARG A 18 3.34 -12.37 -4.12
CA ARG A 18 3.32 -11.92 -2.73
C ARG A 18 1.93 -11.40 -2.34
N GLU A 19 1.55 -11.66 -1.11
CA GLU A 19 0.27 -11.20 -0.54
C GLU A 19 0.15 -9.66 -0.49
N ASP A 20 1.25 -8.96 -0.23
CA ASP A 20 1.30 -7.50 -0.16
C ASP A 20 1.21 -6.81 -1.54
N SER A 21 1.41 -7.56 -2.63
CA SER A 21 1.20 -7.06 -4.00
C SER A 21 -0.26 -6.64 -4.25
N GLY A 22 -1.20 -7.17 -3.48
CA GLY A 22 -2.59 -6.73 -3.51
C GLY A 22 -2.76 -5.26 -3.15
N LEU A 23 -1.94 -4.72 -2.24
CA LEU A 23 -1.96 -3.31 -1.86
C LEU A 23 -1.51 -2.40 -3.01
N LEU A 24 -0.51 -2.85 -3.78
CA LEU A 24 -0.06 -2.14 -4.98
C LEU A 24 -1.15 -2.10 -6.04
N LEU A 25 -1.79 -3.25 -6.31
CA LEU A 25 -2.90 -3.33 -7.27
C LEU A 25 -4.12 -2.53 -6.81
N PHE A 26 -4.41 -2.49 -5.50
CA PHE A 26 -5.44 -1.64 -4.93
C PHE A 26 -5.16 -0.16 -5.24
N SER A 27 -3.93 0.30 -5.01
CA SER A 27 -3.52 1.68 -5.31
C SER A 27 -3.58 2.00 -6.80
N LEU A 28 -3.18 1.06 -7.66
CA LEU A 28 -3.30 1.18 -9.11
C LEU A 28 -4.78 1.30 -9.54
N GLY A 29 -5.65 0.48 -8.95
CA GLY A 29 -7.10 0.54 -9.16
C GLY A 29 -7.69 1.88 -8.75
N LEU A 30 -7.29 2.40 -7.59
CA LEU A 30 -7.69 3.71 -7.09
C LEU A 30 -7.23 4.84 -8.03
N TRP A 31 -5.97 4.80 -8.45
CA TRP A 31 -5.46 5.75 -9.43
C TRP A 31 -6.25 5.71 -10.74
N ALA A 32 -6.53 4.52 -11.28
CA ALA A 32 -7.32 4.37 -12.49
C ALA A 32 -8.75 4.90 -12.31
N LEU A 33 -9.38 4.63 -11.16
CA LEU A 33 -10.73 5.13 -10.84
C LEU A 33 -10.79 6.66 -10.83
N VAL A 34 -9.77 7.32 -10.27
CA VAL A 34 -9.74 8.79 -10.09
C VAL A 34 -9.25 9.49 -11.35
N ARG A 35 -8.20 8.96 -12.02
CA ARG A 35 -7.47 9.65 -13.09
C ARG A 35 -7.83 9.20 -14.51
N ARG A 36 -8.55 8.06 -14.65
CA ARG A 36 -8.90 7.47 -15.94
C ARG A 36 -10.40 7.21 -16.04
N PRO A 37 -11.19 8.22 -16.44
CA PRO A 37 -12.66 8.10 -16.55
C PRO A 37 -13.12 6.95 -17.44
N ASP A 38 -12.36 6.65 -18.48
CA ASP A 38 -12.56 5.55 -19.45
C ASP A 38 -12.33 4.16 -18.84
N GLN A 39 -11.64 4.08 -17.69
CA GLN A 39 -11.25 2.83 -17.02
C GLN A 39 -11.80 2.70 -15.59
N ARG A 40 -12.78 3.50 -15.21
CA ARG A 40 -13.32 3.52 -13.84
C ARG A 40 -13.81 2.14 -13.37
N ILE A 41 -14.53 1.42 -14.24
CA ILE A 41 -15.02 0.07 -13.90
C ILE A 41 -13.85 -0.89 -13.69
N THR A 42 -12.85 -0.87 -14.55
CA THR A 42 -11.65 -1.70 -14.40
C THR A 42 -10.89 -1.34 -13.12
N GLY A 43 -10.76 -0.04 -12.81
CA GLY A 43 -10.16 0.44 -11.57
C GLY A 43 -10.90 -0.03 -10.32
N ALA A 44 -12.23 0.11 -10.30
CA ALA A 44 -13.07 -0.37 -9.20
C ALA A 44 -12.96 -1.89 -9.00
N LEU A 45 -13.02 -2.66 -10.08
CA LEU A 45 -12.86 -4.11 -10.02
C LEU A 45 -11.47 -4.51 -9.50
N LEU A 46 -10.41 -3.84 -9.94
CA LEU A 46 -9.05 -4.06 -9.45
C LEU A 46 -8.96 -3.80 -7.95
N MET A 47 -9.54 -2.71 -7.46
CA MET A 47 -9.58 -2.40 -6.03
C MET A 47 -10.30 -3.49 -5.23
N VAL A 48 -11.50 -3.88 -5.65
CA VAL A 48 -12.31 -4.87 -4.93
C VAL A 48 -11.62 -6.23 -4.92
N LEU A 49 -11.13 -6.69 -6.07
CA LEU A 49 -10.49 -8.01 -6.19
C LEU A 49 -9.16 -8.08 -5.44
N SER A 50 -8.33 -7.04 -5.53
CA SER A 50 -7.06 -7.01 -4.81
C SER A 50 -7.25 -6.90 -3.29
N PHE A 51 -8.24 -6.12 -2.84
CA PHE A 51 -8.59 -6.05 -1.42
C PHE A 51 -9.13 -7.39 -0.92
N ALA A 52 -10.06 -8.00 -1.65
CA ALA A 52 -10.60 -9.31 -1.31
C ALA A 52 -9.50 -10.38 -1.24
N TRP A 53 -8.52 -10.33 -2.16
CA TRP A 53 -7.36 -11.22 -2.14
C TRP A 53 -6.51 -11.04 -0.87
N VAL A 54 -6.17 -9.81 -0.50
CA VAL A 54 -5.41 -9.53 0.72
C VAL A 54 -6.15 -10.08 1.95
N VAL A 55 -7.45 -9.81 2.08
CA VAL A 55 -8.27 -10.31 3.19
C VAL A 55 -8.34 -11.84 3.19
N LEU A 56 -8.50 -12.47 2.04
CA LEU A 56 -8.53 -13.92 1.89
C LEU A 56 -7.20 -14.56 2.34
N VAL A 57 -6.08 -14.03 1.83
CA VAL A 57 -4.77 -14.60 2.13
C VAL A 57 -4.41 -14.39 3.60
N THR A 58 -4.55 -13.18 4.11
CA THR A 58 -4.14 -12.86 5.49
C THR A 58 -5.12 -13.37 6.54
N GLY A 59 -6.41 -13.44 6.20
CA GLY A 59 -7.44 -13.86 7.14
C GLY A 59 -7.74 -15.37 7.13
N TRP A 60 -7.45 -16.07 6.03
CA TRP A 60 -7.80 -17.50 5.91
C TRP A 60 -6.61 -18.38 5.52
N ILE A 61 -5.87 -18.04 4.46
CA ILE A 61 -4.81 -18.91 3.94
C ILE A 61 -3.62 -18.95 4.91
N GLN A 62 -3.14 -17.79 5.36
CA GLN A 62 -2.00 -17.73 6.29
C GLN A 62 -2.29 -18.43 7.62
N PRO A 63 -3.43 -18.22 8.29
CA PRO A 63 -3.75 -18.94 9.53
C PRO A 63 -3.89 -20.46 9.35
N MET A 64 -4.28 -20.95 8.16
CA MET A 64 -4.32 -22.38 7.87
C MET A 64 -2.92 -23.01 7.78
N VAL A 65 -1.93 -22.23 7.34
CA VAL A 65 -0.54 -22.70 7.22
C VAL A 65 0.18 -22.59 8.58
N ASP A 66 0.07 -21.44 9.25
CA ASP A 66 0.62 -21.20 10.58
C ASP A 66 -0.11 -20.03 11.27
N SER A 67 -1.03 -20.37 12.18
CA SER A 67 -1.79 -19.38 12.95
C SER A 67 -0.90 -18.54 13.87
N SER A 68 0.19 -19.13 14.40
CA SER A 68 1.09 -18.43 15.33
C SER A 68 1.89 -17.32 14.67
N LEU A 69 2.26 -17.49 13.40
CA LEU A 69 2.96 -16.48 12.61
C LEU A 69 2.05 -15.31 12.26
N SER A 70 0.79 -15.59 11.88
CA SER A 70 -0.19 -14.56 11.57
C SER A 70 -0.48 -13.67 12.78
N ASP A 71 -0.75 -14.27 13.93
CA ASP A 71 -1.02 -13.55 15.18
C ASP A 71 0.17 -12.72 15.66
N ARG A 72 1.38 -13.29 15.58
CA ARG A 72 2.61 -12.59 15.93
C ARG A 72 2.83 -11.39 14.99
N PHE A 73 2.64 -11.58 13.69
CA PHE A 73 2.80 -10.52 12.70
C PHE A 73 1.84 -9.35 12.95
N LEU A 74 0.57 -9.65 13.23
CA LEU A 74 -0.44 -8.61 13.51
C LEU A 74 -0.12 -7.91 14.85
N LYS A 75 0.28 -8.63 15.89
CA LYS A 75 0.68 -8.06 17.18
C LYS A 75 1.92 -7.17 17.07
N GLU A 76 2.94 -7.62 16.37
CA GLU A 76 4.20 -6.87 16.23
C GLU A 76 4.03 -5.60 15.39
N LYS A 77 3.16 -5.63 14.36
CA LYS A 77 2.99 -4.49 13.46
C LYS A 77 1.87 -3.54 13.85
N PHE A 78 0.76 -4.06 14.35
CA PHE A 78 -0.46 -3.29 14.57
C PHE A 78 -1.00 -3.38 16.00
N GLY A 79 -0.28 -4.02 16.92
CA GLY A 79 -0.71 -4.21 18.31
C GLY A 79 -0.97 -2.91 19.09
N HIS A 80 -0.44 -1.78 18.61
CA HIS A 80 -0.73 -0.45 19.17
C HIS A 80 -2.09 0.13 18.73
N LEU A 81 -2.70 -0.43 17.70
CA LEU A 81 -3.99 0.02 17.16
C LEU A 81 -5.15 -0.91 17.56
N VAL A 82 -4.84 -2.11 18.04
CA VAL A 82 -5.84 -3.16 18.28
C VAL A 82 -5.63 -3.78 19.65
N ASP A 83 -6.62 -3.70 20.51
CA ASP A 83 -6.59 -4.30 21.85
C ASP A 83 -6.60 -5.83 21.79
N ASP A 84 -7.29 -6.41 20.80
CA ASP A 84 -7.33 -7.86 20.58
C ASP A 84 -7.03 -8.22 19.10
N PRO A 85 -5.80 -8.64 18.81
CA PRO A 85 -5.39 -9.04 17.47
C PRO A 85 -5.92 -10.39 17.00
N SER A 86 -6.65 -11.14 17.85
CA SER A 86 -7.23 -12.46 17.49
C SER A 86 -8.29 -12.37 16.37
N GLY A 87 -8.87 -11.20 16.14
CA GLY A 87 -9.81 -10.93 15.05
C GLY A 87 -9.21 -10.81 13.66
N GLY A 88 -7.89 -11.02 13.50
CA GLY A 88 -7.21 -10.96 12.21
C GLY A 88 -7.19 -9.57 11.56
N THR A 89 -6.93 -9.53 10.26
CA THR A 89 -6.82 -8.27 9.48
C THR A 89 -8.08 -7.41 9.53
N VAL A 90 -9.26 -8.02 9.64
CA VAL A 90 -10.54 -7.31 9.71
C VAL A 90 -10.65 -6.50 11.01
N SER A 91 -10.17 -7.04 12.14
CA SER A 91 -10.16 -6.32 13.42
C SER A 91 -9.26 -5.09 13.39
N VAL A 92 -8.10 -5.20 12.72
CA VAL A 92 -7.19 -4.06 12.50
C VAL A 92 -7.87 -2.94 11.68
N LEU A 93 -8.50 -3.29 10.57
CA LEU A 93 -9.22 -2.32 9.75
C LEU A 93 -10.37 -1.65 10.52
N TRP A 94 -11.10 -2.42 11.33
CA TRP A 94 -12.18 -1.90 12.14
C TRP A 94 -11.70 -0.95 13.25
N ALA A 95 -10.56 -1.28 13.91
CA ALA A 95 -9.93 -0.41 14.88
C ALA A 95 -9.46 0.90 14.26
N MET A 96 -8.85 0.86 13.06
CA MET A 96 -8.45 2.04 12.32
C MET A 96 -9.62 2.99 12.03
N LEU A 97 -10.79 2.42 11.68
CA LEU A 97 -12.00 3.22 11.42
C LEU A 97 -12.60 3.83 12.70
N ARG A 98 -12.46 3.14 13.84
CA ARG A 98 -13.00 3.61 15.12
C ARG A 98 -12.13 4.63 15.83
N GLN A 99 -10.82 4.60 15.57
CA GLN A 99 -9.84 5.47 16.25
C GLN A 99 -9.06 6.35 15.27
N PRO A 100 -9.73 7.31 14.59
CA PRO A 100 -9.09 8.11 13.54
C PRO A 100 -7.95 8.99 14.07
N LEU A 101 -8.02 9.44 15.32
CA LEU A 101 -6.95 10.25 15.94
C LEU A 101 -5.71 9.40 16.21
N ALA A 102 -5.87 8.20 16.77
CA ALA A 102 -4.77 7.27 16.98
C ALA A 102 -4.12 6.86 15.65
N LEU A 103 -4.93 6.69 14.59
CA LEU A 103 -4.45 6.44 13.24
C LEU A 103 -3.57 7.59 12.72
N LEU A 104 -4.01 8.83 12.87
CA LEU A 104 -3.24 10.01 12.44
C LEU A 104 -1.94 10.17 13.24
N GLU A 105 -1.97 9.93 14.54
CA GLU A 105 -0.77 9.92 15.39
C GLU A 105 0.22 8.83 14.94
N ALA A 106 -0.26 7.61 14.69
CA ALA A 106 0.56 6.50 14.23
C ALA A 106 1.21 6.78 12.86
N LEU A 107 0.51 7.46 11.94
CA LEU A 107 1.05 7.82 10.62
C LEU A 107 2.24 8.78 10.69
N VAL A 108 2.33 9.60 11.73
CA VAL A 108 3.39 10.61 11.87
C VAL A 108 4.44 10.20 12.89
N SER A 109 4.19 9.17 13.70
CA SER A 109 5.06 8.78 14.82
C SER A 109 6.01 7.60 14.42
N PRO A 110 7.32 7.72 14.71
CA PRO A 110 8.04 8.89 15.19
C PRO A 110 8.35 9.89 14.05
N PRO A 111 8.11 11.20 14.25
CA PRO A 111 8.08 12.17 13.15
C PRO A 111 9.41 12.28 12.39
N GLY A 112 10.55 12.16 13.06
CA GLY A 112 11.86 12.19 12.43
C GLY A 112 12.13 11.02 11.50
N ALA A 113 11.74 9.81 11.90
CA ALA A 113 11.89 8.61 11.06
C ALA A 113 10.94 8.65 9.87
N THR A 114 9.69 9.06 10.08
CA THR A 114 8.69 9.19 9.02
C THR A 114 9.12 10.22 7.98
N LEU A 115 9.56 11.40 8.42
CA LEU A 115 10.07 12.44 7.52
C LEU A 115 11.31 11.95 6.77
N GLY A 116 12.27 11.35 7.46
CA GLY A 116 13.48 10.78 6.86
C GLY A 116 13.17 9.72 5.80
N PHE A 117 12.20 8.85 6.08
CA PHE A 117 11.75 7.82 5.15
C PHE A 117 11.13 8.42 3.88
N VAL A 118 10.20 9.36 4.03
CA VAL A 118 9.53 10.02 2.89
C VAL A 118 10.53 10.82 2.05
N LEU A 119 11.45 11.53 2.68
CA LEU A 119 12.52 12.26 1.99
C LEU A 119 13.46 11.30 1.26
N ALA A 120 13.91 10.22 1.91
CA ALA A 120 14.79 9.24 1.29
C ALA A 120 14.17 8.56 0.06
N LEU A 121 12.85 8.32 0.07
CA LEU A 121 12.11 7.79 -1.07
C LEU A 121 12.00 8.81 -2.22
N SER A 122 11.82 10.09 -1.88
CA SER A 122 11.51 11.13 -2.88
C SER A 122 12.76 11.80 -3.44
N LEU A 123 13.87 11.81 -2.69
CA LEU A 123 15.11 12.50 -3.06
C LEU A 123 15.71 12.03 -4.39
N PRO A 124 15.79 10.72 -4.69
CA PRO A 124 16.32 10.24 -5.97
C PRO A 124 15.54 10.72 -7.20
N LEU A 125 14.29 11.11 -7.01
CA LEU A 125 13.39 11.64 -8.05
C LEU A 125 13.17 13.16 -7.89
N VAL A 126 14.16 13.87 -7.33
CA VAL A 126 14.16 15.33 -7.18
C VAL A 126 12.91 15.83 -6.45
N LEU A 127 12.45 15.06 -5.45
CA LEU A 127 11.25 15.34 -4.64
C LEU A 127 9.92 15.43 -5.43
N VAL A 128 9.93 15.14 -6.73
CA VAL A 128 8.73 15.12 -7.58
C VAL A 128 7.57 14.32 -6.99
N PRO A 129 7.78 13.13 -6.38
CA PRO A 129 6.68 12.37 -5.80
C PRO A 129 5.90 13.09 -4.71
N LEU A 130 6.51 14.04 -3.99
CA LEU A 130 5.82 14.82 -2.95
C LEU A 130 4.77 15.77 -3.52
N PHE A 131 4.95 16.20 -4.77
CA PHE A 131 4.05 17.14 -5.45
C PHE A 131 3.14 16.43 -6.46
N SER A 132 3.36 15.14 -6.70
CA SER A 132 2.60 14.36 -7.68
C SER A 132 1.41 13.65 -7.05
N VAL A 133 0.20 14.09 -7.39
CA VAL A 133 -1.04 13.40 -7.00
C VAL A 133 -1.08 11.97 -7.54
N ASP A 134 -0.50 11.72 -8.71
CA ASP A 134 -0.43 10.38 -9.29
C ASP A 134 0.48 9.47 -8.47
N ALA A 135 1.63 9.96 -8.00
CA ALA A 135 2.49 9.20 -7.08
C ALA A 135 1.79 8.93 -5.75
N ALA A 136 1.13 9.94 -5.18
CA ALA A 136 0.38 9.78 -3.93
C ALA A 136 -0.70 8.69 -4.04
N LEU A 137 -1.49 8.69 -5.12
CA LEU A 137 -2.53 7.66 -5.35
C LEU A 137 -1.93 6.26 -5.59
N LEU A 138 -0.85 6.17 -6.38
CA LEU A 138 -0.21 4.90 -6.71
C LEU A 138 0.52 4.25 -5.54
N MET A 139 0.98 5.05 -4.57
CA MET A 139 1.67 4.56 -3.38
C MET A 139 0.75 4.44 -2.16
N LEU A 140 -0.50 4.92 -2.23
CA LEU A 140 -1.34 5.15 -1.05
C LEU A 140 -1.41 3.94 -0.11
N ALA A 141 -1.86 2.79 -0.58
CA ALA A 141 -2.04 1.64 0.31
C ALA A 141 -0.72 1.06 0.84
N PRO A 142 0.32 0.80 0.00
CA PRO A 142 1.60 0.32 0.54
C PRO A 142 2.30 1.36 1.43
N LEU A 143 2.14 2.66 1.18
CA LEU A 143 2.69 3.71 2.03
C LEU A 143 1.98 3.75 3.39
N LEU A 144 0.64 3.70 3.41
CA LEU A 144 -0.13 3.64 4.64
C LEU A 144 0.29 2.45 5.50
N ILE A 145 0.41 1.26 4.92
CA ILE A 145 0.85 0.07 5.67
C ILE A 145 2.28 0.24 6.19
N ALA A 146 3.20 0.82 5.41
CA ALA A 146 4.56 1.06 5.85
C ALA A 146 4.61 2.05 7.03
N LEU A 147 3.84 3.12 6.98
CA LEU A 147 3.79 4.15 8.03
C LEU A 147 3.08 3.65 9.30
N LEU A 148 2.03 2.82 9.15
CA LEU A 148 1.28 2.28 10.29
C LEU A 148 1.97 1.09 10.96
N SER A 149 2.91 0.44 10.27
CA SER A 149 3.64 -0.70 10.84
C SER A 149 4.60 -0.25 11.91
N GLN A 150 4.46 -0.79 13.13
CA GLN A 150 5.44 -0.57 14.18
C GLN A 150 6.77 -1.28 13.87
N GLY A 151 7.86 -0.61 14.29
CA GLY A 151 9.20 -1.15 14.20
C GLY A 151 10.12 -0.36 13.29
N ARG A 152 11.39 -0.23 13.72
CA ARG A 152 12.44 0.49 12.96
C ARG A 152 12.68 -0.10 11.55
N SER A 153 12.33 -1.37 11.35
CA SER A 153 12.49 -2.05 10.06
C SER A 153 11.47 -1.61 9.00
N ALA A 154 10.27 -1.19 9.42
CA ALA A 154 9.22 -0.80 8.48
C ALA A 154 9.56 0.49 7.71
N LEU A 155 10.21 1.44 8.39
CA LEU A 155 10.65 2.73 7.82
C LEU A 155 12.11 2.70 7.32
N SER A 156 12.70 1.52 7.16
CA SER A 156 14.06 1.38 6.63
C SER A 156 14.04 1.26 5.10
N VAL A 157 14.66 2.21 4.40
CA VAL A 157 14.76 2.21 2.93
C VAL A 157 15.60 1.03 2.41
N THR A 158 16.44 0.44 3.25
CA THR A 158 17.31 -0.67 2.89
C THR A 158 16.62 -2.03 2.91
N LEU A 159 15.39 -2.12 3.41
CA LEU A 159 14.67 -3.37 3.54
C LEU A 159 13.64 -3.58 2.42
N ARG A 160 13.29 -4.84 2.20
CA ARG A 160 12.38 -5.31 1.16
C ARG A 160 10.98 -4.67 1.16
N TYR A 161 10.56 -4.04 2.25
CA TYR A 161 9.24 -3.40 2.36
C TYR A 161 9.07 -2.19 1.44
N VAL A 162 10.16 -1.52 1.09
CA VAL A 162 10.17 -0.39 0.15
C VAL A 162 9.87 -0.83 -1.28
N LEU A 163 10.14 -2.09 -1.64
CA LEU A 163 9.92 -2.59 -3.00
C LEU A 163 8.48 -2.43 -3.49
N ALA A 164 7.50 -2.49 -2.58
CA ALA A 164 6.10 -2.28 -2.92
C ALA A 164 5.79 -0.81 -3.28
N LEU A 165 6.61 0.15 -2.83
CA LEU A 165 6.44 1.57 -3.12
C LEU A 165 7.09 2.00 -4.43
N VAL A 166 8.17 1.32 -4.83
CA VAL A 166 9.01 1.70 -5.97
C VAL A 166 8.21 1.86 -7.28
N PRO A 167 7.35 0.90 -7.70
CA PRO A 167 6.61 1.04 -8.95
C PRO A 167 5.71 2.28 -8.97
N GLY A 168 5.00 2.54 -7.86
CA GLY A 168 4.11 3.69 -7.73
C GLY A 168 4.87 5.01 -7.74
N LEU A 169 6.02 5.05 -7.06
CA LEU A 169 6.89 6.20 -6.99
C LEU A 169 7.42 6.62 -8.38
N TYR A 170 8.01 5.66 -9.10
CA TYR A 170 8.59 5.93 -10.43
C TYR A 170 7.51 6.25 -11.46
N LEU A 171 6.42 5.47 -11.49
CA LEU A 171 5.31 5.73 -12.41
C LEU A 171 4.69 7.10 -12.15
N GLY A 172 4.49 7.45 -10.88
CA GLY A 172 3.97 8.76 -10.51
C GLY A 172 4.88 9.91 -10.92
N ALA A 173 6.20 9.75 -10.78
CA ALA A 173 7.17 10.73 -11.24
C ALA A 173 7.18 10.88 -12.77
N VAL A 174 7.16 9.76 -13.51
CA VAL A 174 7.09 9.78 -14.98
C VAL A 174 5.83 10.48 -15.47
N LEU A 175 4.67 10.18 -14.86
CA LEU A 175 3.40 10.83 -15.21
C LEU A 175 3.40 12.33 -14.90
N TRP A 176 4.11 12.73 -13.85
CA TRP A 176 4.28 14.15 -13.51
C TRP A 176 5.13 14.86 -14.56
N TRP A 177 6.31 14.32 -14.92
CA TRP A 177 7.19 14.89 -15.96
C TRP A 177 6.52 14.95 -17.33
N GLN A 178 5.70 13.97 -17.70
CA GLN A 178 4.94 14.01 -18.95
C GLN A 178 3.97 15.20 -19.02
N ARG A 179 3.50 15.67 -17.86
CA ARG A 179 2.61 16.85 -17.79
C ARG A 179 3.34 18.18 -17.65
N HIS A 180 4.61 18.13 -17.26
CA HIS A 180 5.45 19.31 -17.03
C HIS A 180 6.75 19.16 -17.84
N PRO A 181 6.69 19.21 -19.18
CA PRO A 181 7.86 18.95 -20.04
C PRO A 181 8.93 20.03 -19.93
N GLU A 182 8.62 21.16 -19.30
CA GLU A 182 9.54 22.29 -19.12
C GLU A 182 10.14 22.35 -17.69
N ALA A 183 9.88 21.36 -16.83
CA ALA A 183 10.35 21.35 -15.44
C ALA A 183 11.76 20.76 -15.26
#